data_55eb54e3b725104ddc8777d1b9b0b5bc
#
_entry.id   55eb54e3b725104ddc8777d1b9b0b5bc
#
_cell.length_a   1.000
_cell.length_b   1.000
_cell.length_c   1.000
_cell.angle_alpha   90.00
_cell.angle_beta   90.00
_cell.angle_gamma   90.00
#
_symmetry.space_group_name_H-M   'P 1'
#
loop_
_entity.id
_entity.type
_entity.pdbx_description
1 polymer ?
#
loop_
_entity_poly.entity_id
_entity_poly.type
_entity_poly.pdbx_seq_one_letter_code
_entity_poly.pdbx_strand_id
1 'polypeptide(L)'
;DEAFYLTVPHRLCLGDELFRDEWHLSQLSSFLTLPFVWLYRLINGSNDGIMLAARLNYVALHSLAAIVVYLRLKKFGWAALPAALVFILFTPFDMMCLSYNTIALDALTLSGVIAGTAGESSRAAYAASGALFACAVVCCPYLAVAYLIYVLVAAAYALVCRRTGERVCS
;
A
#
# COMPACT_ATOMS: atom_id res chain seq x y z
N ASP A 1 19.54 4.41 -3.53
CA ASP A 1 18.65 4.68 -2.38
C ASP A 1 17.93 3.45 -1.80
N GLU A 2 17.91 2.30 -2.51
CA GLU A 2 17.27 1.06 -2.01
C GLU A 2 17.83 0.60 -0.66
N ALA A 3 19.15 0.75 -0.46
CA ALA A 3 19.81 0.40 0.81
C ALA A 3 19.23 1.17 2.01
N PHE A 4 18.78 2.41 1.81
CA PHE A 4 18.17 3.22 2.87
C PHE A 4 16.93 2.54 3.45
N TYR A 5 16.05 1.99 2.59
CA TYR A 5 14.81 1.35 3.03
C TYR A 5 14.99 0.02 3.76
N LEU A 6 16.18 -0.60 3.62
CA LEU A 6 16.58 -1.77 4.39
C LEU A 6 17.32 -1.39 5.68
N THR A 7 17.94 -0.20 5.70
CA THR A 7 18.74 0.25 6.86
C THR A 7 17.87 0.46 8.09
N VAL A 8 16.71 1.13 7.97
CA VAL A 8 15.84 1.41 9.11
C VAL A 8 15.31 0.13 9.77
N PRO A 9 14.66 -0.81 9.04
CA PRO A 9 14.21 -2.07 9.64
C PRO A 9 15.37 -2.92 10.15
N HIS A 10 16.55 -2.84 9.53
CA HIS A 10 17.75 -3.52 10.02
C HIS A 10 18.22 -2.95 11.37
N ARG A 11 18.27 -1.62 11.52
CA ARG A 11 18.60 -0.94 12.78
C ARG A 11 17.61 -1.29 13.89
N LEU A 12 16.31 -1.38 13.57
CA LEU A 12 15.29 -1.86 14.52
C LEU A 12 15.57 -3.30 14.99
N CYS A 13 16.08 -4.18 14.11
CA CYS A 13 16.53 -5.52 14.51
C CYS A 13 17.74 -5.48 15.47
N LEU A 14 18.50 -4.39 15.51
CA LEU A 14 19.64 -4.19 16.39
C LEU A 14 19.26 -3.51 17.71
N GLY A 15 18.02 -3.05 17.87
CA GLY A 15 17.53 -2.44 19.09
C GLY A 15 17.37 -0.91 19.03
N ASP A 16 17.54 -0.28 17.85
CA ASP A 16 17.28 1.14 17.69
C ASP A 16 15.77 1.44 17.88
N GLU A 17 15.47 2.62 18.41
CA GLU A 17 14.10 3.06 18.67
C GLU A 17 13.63 4.07 17.64
N LEU A 18 12.42 3.85 17.10
CA LEU A 18 11.77 4.84 16.22
C LEU A 18 11.48 6.13 16.99
N PHE A 19 11.53 7.27 16.28
CA PHE A 19 11.34 8.62 16.81
C PHE A 19 12.39 9.10 17.81
N ARG A 20 13.34 8.24 18.17
CA ARG A 20 14.47 8.58 19.01
C ARG A 20 15.79 8.56 18.25
N ASP A 21 16.09 7.42 17.61
CA ASP A 21 17.33 7.21 16.87
C ASP A 21 17.17 7.45 15.36
N GLU A 22 15.92 7.50 14.89
CA GLU A 22 15.53 7.76 13.50
C GLU A 22 14.39 8.76 13.44
N TRP A 23 14.53 9.79 12.57
CA TRP A 23 13.58 10.89 12.44
C TRP A 23 12.99 11.03 11.04
N HIS A 24 12.96 9.97 10.27
CA HIS A 24 12.36 10.01 8.94
C HIS A 24 10.83 9.96 9.01
N LEU A 25 10.15 10.82 8.24
CA LEU A 25 8.68 10.93 8.26
C LEU A 25 7.97 9.60 7.93
N SER A 26 8.59 8.78 7.06
CA SER A 26 8.04 7.49 6.61
C SER A 26 8.59 6.29 7.38
N GLN A 27 9.23 6.49 8.53
CA GLN A 27 9.84 5.43 9.32
C GLN A 27 8.86 4.33 9.76
N LEU A 28 7.57 4.67 9.91
CA LEU A 28 6.53 3.70 10.26
C LEU A 28 6.36 2.58 9.22
N SER A 29 6.70 2.83 7.95
CA SER A 29 6.70 1.80 6.92
C SER A 29 7.68 0.66 7.21
N SER A 30 8.72 0.95 8.01
CA SER A 30 9.72 -0.04 8.42
C SER A 30 9.12 -1.19 9.23
N PHE A 31 8.00 -0.98 9.94
CA PHE A 31 7.29 -2.07 10.59
C PHE A 31 6.73 -3.10 9.60
N LEU A 32 6.39 -2.69 8.39
CA LEU A 32 5.88 -3.59 7.36
C LEU A 32 7.00 -4.39 6.68
N THR A 33 8.23 -3.84 6.66
CA THR A 33 9.41 -4.50 6.09
C THR A 33 10.24 -5.25 7.13
N LEU A 34 10.08 -4.91 8.42
CA LEU A 34 10.79 -5.54 9.53
C LEU A 34 10.68 -7.07 9.56
N PRO A 35 9.47 -7.69 9.36
CA PRO A 35 9.37 -9.16 9.37
C PRO A 35 10.24 -9.82 8.31
N PHE A 36 10.37 -9.21 7.13
CA PHE A 36 11.24 -9.71 6.06
C PHE A 36 12.72 -9.66 6.48
N VAL A 37 13.19 -8.50 6.96
CA VAL A 37 14.59 -8.32 7.37
C VAL A 37 14.93 -9.23 8.54
N TRP A 38 14.06 -9.33 9.52
CA TRP A 38 14.23 -10.20 10.68
C TRP A 38 14.31 -11.68 10.25
N LEU A 39 13.37 -12.14 9.42
CA LEU A 39 13.34 -13.53 8.93
C LEU A 39 14.58 -13.84 8.08
N TYR A 40 14.98 -12.92 7.20
CA TYR A 40 16.17 -13.09 6.38
C TYR A 40 17.42 -13.29 7.22
N ARG A 41 17.63 -12.46 8.25
CA ARG A 41 18.75 -12.58 9.17
C ARG A 41 18.70 -13.86 10.01
N LEU A 42 17.50 -14.28 10.40
CA LEU A 42 17.32 -15.52 11.16
C LEU A 42 17.75 -16.75 10.34
N ILE A 43 17.45 -16.75 9.04
CA ILE A 43 17.76 -17.89 8.14
C ILE A 43 19.23 -17.87 7.71
N ASN A 44 19.76 -16.71 7.31
CA ASN A 44 21.09 -16.62 6.70
C ASN A 44 22.21 -16.30 7.70
N GLY A 45 21.88 -15.84 8.91
CA GLY A 45 22.86 -15.45 9.92
C GLY A 45 23.70 -14.21 9.59
N SER A 46 23.55 -13.65 8.37
CA SER A 46 24.28 -12.46 7.87
C SER A 46 23.36 -11.56 7.06
N ASN A 47 23.87 -10.41 6.63
CA ASN A 47 23.18 -9.50 5.72
C ASN A 47 23.61 -9.68 4.25
N ASP A 48 24.46 -10.66 3.97
CA ASP A 48 24.97 -10.88 2.61
C ASP A 48 23.83 -11.27 1.67
N GLY A 49 23.71 -10.56 0.56
CA GLY A 49 22.63 -10.80 -0.42
C GLY A 49 21.25 -10.25 -0.04
N ILE A 50 21.08 -9.57 1.09
CA ILE A 50 19.78 -9.04 1.53
C ILE A 50 19.14 -8.09 0.51
N MET A 51 19.96 -7.34 -0.25
CA MET A 51 19.47 -6.46 -1.32
C MET A 51 18.79 -7.24 -2.45
N LEU A 52 19.41 -8.34 -2.88
CA LEU A 52 18.83 -9.20 -3.92
C LEU A 52 17.55 -9.86 -3.41
N ALA A 53 17.56 -10.35 -2.17
CA ALA A 53 16.38 -10.95 -1.57
C ALA A 53 15.24 -9.93 -1.43
N ALA A 54 15.55 -8.67 -1.08
CA ALA A 54 14.56 -7.59 -1.00
C ALA A 54 13.93 -7.26 -2.35
N ARG A 55 14.72 -7.26 -3.43
CA ARG A 55 14.22 -7.09 -4.80
C ARG A 55 13.30 -8.25 -5.20
N LEU A 56 13.70 -9.48 -4.93
CA LEU A 56 12.87 -10.65 -5.20
C LEU A 56 11.56 -10.61 -4.41
N ASN A 57 11.62 -10.22 -3.14
CA ASN A 57 10.43 -10.04 -2.30
C ASN A 57 9.49 -8.96 -2.87
N TYR A 58 10.04 -7.81 -3.29
CA TYR A 58 9.26 -6.77 -3.97
C TYR A 58 8.58 -7.30 -5.23
N VAL A 59 9.34 -7.92 -6.14
CA VAL A 59 8.79 -8.47 -7.39
C VAL A 59 7.69 -9.48 -7.12
N ALA A 60 7.87 -10.36 -6.13
CA ALA A 60 6.85 -11.35 -5.74
C ALA A 60 5.56 -10.69 -5.23
N LEU A 61 5.67 -9.75 -4.30
CA LEU A 61 4.50 -9.07 -3.71
C LEU A 61 3.79 -8.18 -4.73
N HIS A 62 4.54 -7.42 -5.52
CA HIS A 62 3.99 -6.56 -6.57
C HIS A 62 3.30 -7.36 -7.68
N SER A 63 3.88 -8.51 -8.08
CA SER A 63 3.26 -9.44 -9.02
C SER A 63 1.96 -10.03 -8.46
N LEU A 64 1.96 -10.39 -7.17
CA LEU A 64 0.75 -10.87 -6.50
C LEU A 64 -0.34 -9.79 -6.47
N ALA A 65 0.04 -8.54 -6.18
CA ALA A 65 -0.88 -7.41 -6.24
C ALA A 65 -1.46 -7.22 -7.65
N ALA A 66 -0.61 -7.30 -8.70
CA ALA A 66 -1.06 -7.22 -10.10
C ALA A 66 -2.03 -8.35 -10.49
N ILE A 67 -1.79 -9.57 -9.99
CA ILE A 67 -2.72 -10.69 -10.18
C ILE A 67 -4.08 -10.38 -9.53
N VAL A 68 -4.09 -9.85 -8.31
CA VAL A 68 -5.35 -9.45 -7.64
C VAL A 68 -6.05 -8.35 -8.41
N VAL A 69 -5.33 -7.33 -8.89
CA VAL A 69 -5.87 -6.26 -9.75
C VAL A 69 -6.52 -6.87 -10.99
N TYR A 70 -5.83 -7.75 -11.71
CA TYR A 70 -6.38 -8.43 -12.88
C TYR A 70 -7.65 -9.23 -12.55
N LEU A 71 -7.61 -10.06 -11.50
CA LEU A 71 -8.74 -10.90 -11.11
C LEU A 71 -9.98 -10.09 -10.71
N ARG A 72 -9.78 -8.94 -10.09
CA ARG A 72 -10.86 -8.02 -9.73
C ARG A 72 -11.43 -7.26 -10.93
N LEU A 73 -10.56 -6.86 -11.87
CA LEU A 73 -10.96 -6.08 -13.03
C LEU A 73 -11.46 -6.93 -14.21
N LYS A 74 -11.20 -8.25 -14.24
CA LYS A 74 -11.60 -9.12 -15.37
C LYS A 74 -13.07 -9.06 -15.71
N LYS A 75 -13.96 -8.69 -14.78
CA LYS A 75 -15.39 -8.50 -15.03
C LYS A 75 -15.68 -7.34 -15.97
N PHE A 76 -14.74 -6.40 -16.17
CA PHE A 76 -14.85 -5.28 -17.10
C PHE A 76 -14.30 -5.59 -18.51
N GLY A 77 -14.03 -6.87 -18.77
CA GLY A 77 -13.62 -7.36 -20.09
C GLY A 77 -12.14 -7.13 -20.40
N TRP A 78 -11.84 -6.85 -21.67
CA TRP A 78 -10.47 -6.80 -22.20
C TRP A 78 -9.57 -5.74 -21.54
N ALA A 79 -10.13 -4.67 -21.00
CA ALA A 79 -9.38 -3.60 -20.35
C ALA A 79 -8.64 -4.04 -19.08
N ALA A 80 -9.02 -5.18 -18.47
CA ALA A 80 -8.42 -5.69 -17.26
C ALA A 80 -6.94 -6.07 -17.42
N LEU A 81 -6.60 -6.68 -18.56
CA LEU A 81 -5.22 -7.11 -18.84
C LEU A 81 -4.26 -5.93 -19.00
N PRO A 82 -4.52 -4.94 -19.88
CA PRO A 82 -3.64 -3.78 -19.98
C PRO A 82 -3.58 -2.97 -18.67
N ALA A 83 -4.64 -2.86 -17.91
CA ALA A 83 -4.59 -2.19 -16.60
C ALA A 83 -3.63 -2.90 -15.63
N ALA A 84 -3.69 -4.22 -15.53
CA ALA A 84 -2.76 -5.00 -14.70
C ALA A 84 -1.32 -4.95 -15.22
N LEU A 85 -1.12 -4.94 -16.54
CA LEU A 85 0.20 -4.81 -17.15
C LEU A 85 0.81 -3.42 -16.89
N VAL A 86 0.05 -2.35 -17.01
CA VAL A 86 0.52 -1.00 -16.65
C VAL A 86 0.88 -0.94 -15.18
N PHE A 87 0.08 -1.54 -14.31
CA PHE A 87 0.36 -1.57 -12.87
C PHE A 87 1.66 -2.31 -12.58
N ILE A 88 1.86 -3.54 -13.09
CA ILE A 88 3.07 -4.33 -12.80
C ILE A 88 4.35 -3.72 -13.40
N LEU A 89 4.23 -2.96 -14.48
CA LEU A 89 5.37 -2.28 -15.12
C LEU A 89 5.70 -0.94 -14.45
N PHE A 90 4.79 -0.41 -13.64
CA PHE A 90 5.00 0.87 -12.99
C PHE A 90 5.79 0.70 -11.70
N THR A 91 7.05 1.13 -11.71
CA THR A 91 7.93 1.11 -10.54
C THR A 91 8.17 2.55 -10.07
N PRO A 92 7.60 2.96 -8.92
CA PRO A 92 7.78 4.32 -8.43
C PRO A 92 9.25 4.61 -8.16
N PHE A 93 9.75 5.72 -8.69
CA PHE A 93 11.13 6.20 -8.51
C PHE A 93 12.21 5.20 -8.93
N ASP A 94 11.89 4.27 -9.83
CA ASP A 94 12.81 3.22 -10.30
C ASP A 94 13.37 2.32 -9.19
N MET A 95 12.62 2.18 -8.08
CA MET A 95 13.03 1.43 -6.90
C MET A 95 12.41 0.02 -6.91
N MET A 96 13.26 -0.98 -7.04
CA MET A 96 12.86 -2.40 -7.00
C MET A 96 12.99 -3.01 -5.60
N CYS A 97 12.56 -2.28 -4.57
CA CYS A 97 12.51 -2.79 -3.20
C CYS A 97 11.23 -2.31 -2.49
N LEU A 98 10.88 -2.98 -1.39
CA LEU A 98 9.78 -2.53 -0.55
C LEU A 98 10.19 -1.23 0.17
N SER A 99 9.63 -0.14 -0.30
CA SER A 99 9.76 1.20 0.27
C SER A 99 8.40 1.72 0.71
N TYR A 100 8.37 2.81 1.45
CA TYR A 100 7.09 3.45 1.78
C TYR A 100 6.27 3.82 0.53
N ASN A 101 6.95 4.19 -0.58
CA ASN A 101 6.28 4.52 -1.84
C ASN A 101 5.69 3.30 -2.53
N THR A 102 6.47 2.21 -2.65
CA THR A 102 6.03 0.99 -3.34
C THR A 102 4.92 0.28 -2.57
N ILE A 103 5.04 0.18 -1.24
CA ILE A 103 4.01 -0.42 -0.38
C ILE A 103 2.74 0.44 -0.41
N ALA A 104 2.87 1.78 -0.32
CA ALA A 104 1.71 2.67 -0.39
C ALA A 104 0.99 2.59 -1.73
N LEU A 105 1.73 2.51 -2.86
CA LEU A 105 1.16 2.35 -4.19
C LEU A 105 0.35 1.04 -4.28
N ASP A 106 0.94 -0.08 -3.89
CA ASP A 106 0.30 -1.38 -3.95
C ASP A 106 -0.95 -1.42 -3.06
N ALA A 107 -0.81 -0.97 -1.82
CA ALA A 107 -1.90 -0.94 -0.86
C ALA A 107 -3.05 -0.02 -1.29
N LEU A 108 -2.74 1.18 -1.81
CA LEU A 108 -3.73 2.14 -2.29
C LEU A 108 -4.45 1.63 -3.54
N THR A 109 -3.70 1.05 -4.49
CA THR A 109 -4.27 0.47 -5.72
C THR A 109 -5.19 -0.71 -5.39
N LEU A 110 -4.73 -1.63 -4.55
CA LEU A 110 -5.54 -2.77 -4.11
C LEU A 110 -6.78 -2.31 -3.33
N SER A 111 -6.65 -1.32 -2.44
CA SER A 111 -7.76 -0.74 -1.70
C SER A 111 -8.83 -0.20 -2.66
N GLY A 112 -8.43 0.64 -3.62
CA GLY A 112 -9.35 1.22 -4.61
C GLY A 112 -10.01 0.18 -5.51
N VAL A 113 -9.23 -0.78 -6.02
CA VAL A 113 -9.74 -1.85 -6.88
C VAL A 113 -10.70 -2.77 -6.12
N ILE A 114 -10.39 -3.15 -4.88
CA ILE A 114 -11.26 -4.00 -4.07
C ILE A 114 -12.56 -3.26 -3.75
N ALA A 115 -12.51 -1.99 -3.30
CA ALA A 115 -13.70 -1.20 -3.02
C ALA A 115 -14.57 -0.99 -4.26
N GLY A 116 -13.98 -0.55 -5.37
CA GLY A 116 -14.69 -0.26 -6.63
C GLY A 116 -15.25 -1.51 -7.33
N THR A 117 -14.76 -2.69 -6.98
CA THR A 117 -15.26 -3.97 -7.52
C THR A 117 -16.10 -4.78 -6.55
N ALA A 118 -16.24 -4.32 -5.31
CA ALA A 118 -17.08 -4.97 -4.29
C ALA A 118 -18.57 -4.86 -4.65
N GLY A 119 -19.32 -5.91 -4.30
CA GLY A 119 -20.78 -5.80 -4.30
C GLY A 119 -21.26 -5.01 -3.07
N GLU A 120 -22.39 -4.34 -3.16
CA GLU A 120 -22.93 -3.45 -2.13
C GLU A 120 -23.00 -4.07 -0.72
N SER A 121 -23.20 -5.38 -0.60
CA SER A 121 -23.32 -6.09 0.67
C SER A 121 -22.00 -6.71 1.18
N SER A 122 -20.89 -6.55 0.47
CA SER A 122 -19.63 -7.24 0.78
C SER A 122 -18.83 -6.54 1.88
N ARG A 123 -19.26 -6.70 3.14
CA ARG A 123 -18.56 -6.14 4.32
C ARG A 123 -17.08 -6.53 4.37
N ALA A 124 -16.75 -7.78 4.01
CA ALA A 124 -15.37 -8.26 4.03
C ALA A 124 -14.48 -7.51 3.01
N ALA A 125 -15.01 -7.21 1.81
CA ALA A 125 -14.27 -6.45 0.81
C ALA A 125 -14.01 -5.01 1.26
N TYR A 126 -15.00 -4.36 1.85
CA TYR A 126 -14.82 -3.00 2.40
C TYR A 126 -13.87 -2.98 3.59
N ALA A 127 -13.93 -3.97 4.48
CA ALA A 127 -12.99 -4.11 5.58
C ALA A 127 -11.55 -4.32 5.06
N ALA A 128 -11.36 -5.20 4.08
CA ALA A 128 -10.05 -5.43 3.45
C ALA A 128 -9.52 -4.17 2.75
N SER A 129 -10.39 -3.46 2.01
CA SER A 129 -10.03 -2.17 1.40
C SER A 129 -9.60 -1.15 2.45
N GLY A 130 -10.34 -1.01 3.55
CA GLY A 130 -10.00 -0.11 4.64
C GLY A 130 -8.67 -0.46 5.31
N ALA A 131 -8.39 -1.76 5.55
CA ALA A 131 -7.12 -2.22 6.09
C ALA A 131 -5.94 -1.91 5.16
N LEU A 132 -6.10 -2.12 3.85
CA LEU A 132 -5.08 -1.77 2.85
C LEU A 132 -4.87 -0.25 2.79
N PHE A 133 -5.95 0.53 2.86
CA PHE A 133 -5.82 1.99 2.94
C PHE A 133 -5.07 2.43 4.20
N ALA A 134 -5.34 1.82 5.35
CA ALA A 134 -4.61 2.09 6.58
C ALA A 134 -3.10 1.76 6.44
N CYS A 135 -2.74 0.65 5.77
CA CYS A 135 -1.35 0.35 5.43
C CYS A 135 -0.72 1.45 4.56
N ALA A 136 -1.44 1.96 3.56
CA ALA A 136 -0.96 3.06 2.73
C ALA A 136 -0.73 4.35 3.55
N VAL A 137 -1.61 4.67 4.50
CA VAL A 137 -1.47 5.81 5.41
C VAL A 137 -0.28 5.65 6.36
N VAL A 138 -0.02 4.44 6.86
CA VAL A 138 1.17 4.15 7.69
C VAL A 138 2.46 4.40 6.90
N CYS A 139 2.47 4.06 5.61
CA CYS A 139 3.62 4.34 4.73
C CYS A 139 3.74 5.83 4.39
N CYS A 140 2.61 6.47 4.07
CA CYS A 140 2.53 7.85 3.59
C CYS A 140 1.51 8.63 4.42
N PRO A 141 1.89 9.19 5.59
CA PRO A 141 0.96 9.85 6.52
C PRO A 141 0.16 11.01 5.90
N TYR A 142 0.68 11.67 4.86
CA TYR A 142 -0.05 12.72 4.14
C TYR A 142 -1.33 12.23 3.46
N LEU A 143 -1.46 10.93 3.19
CA LEU A 143 -2.70 10.34 2.66
C LEU A 143 -3.87 10.44 3.66
N ALA A 144 -3.58 10.49 4.96
CA ALA A 144 -4.61 10.74 5.97
C ALA A 144 -5.27 12.11 5.79
N VAL A 145 -4.48 13.13 5.47
CA VAL A 145 -4.98 14.49 5.21
C VAL A 145 -5.85 14.52 3.96
N ALA A 146 -5.39 13.88 2.88
CA ALA A 146 -6.16 13.77 1.64
C ALA A 146 -7.50 13.05 1.86
N TYR A 147 -7.48 11.96 2.65
CA TYR A 147 -8.69 11.24 3.03
C TYR A 147 -9.66 12.08 3.88
N LEU A 148 -9.13 12.82 4.85
CA LEU A 148 -9.95 13.74 5.66
C LEU A 148 -10.66 14.79 4.81
N ILE A 149 -9.92 15.41 3.86
CA ILE A 149 -10.51 16.36 2.90
C ILE A 149 -11.62 15.69 2.09
N TYR A 150 -11.38 14.48 1.57
CA TYR A 150 -12.38 13.72 0.82
C TYR A 150 -13.65 13.47 1.66
N VAL A 151 -13.49 13.02 2.92
CA VAL A 151 -14.63 12.76 3.83
C VAL A 151 -15.41 14.04 4.11
N LEU A 152 -14.72 15.17 4.35
CA LEU A 152 -15.37 16.48 4.58
C LEU A 152 -16.16 16.94 3.36
N VAL A 153 -15.59 16.81 2.15
CA VAL A 153 -16.26 17.17 0.90
C VAL A 153 -17.48 16.26 0.65
N ALA A 154 -17.33 14.94 0.85
CA ALA A 154 -18.43 14.00 0.69
C ALA A 154 -19.57 14.25 1.71
N ALA A 155 -19.23 14.55 2.95
CA ALA A 155 -20.21 14.92 3.97
C ALA A 155 -20.94 16.23 3.64
N ALA A 156 -20.20 17.25 3.21
CA ALA A 156 -20.78 18.54 2.78
C ALA A 156 -21.73 18.34 1.58
N TYR A 157 -21.32 17.55 0.59
CA TYR A 157 -22.15 17.20 -0.57
C TYR A 157 -23.43 16.47 -0.14
N ALA A 158 -23.31 15.45 0.72
CA ALA A 158 -24.48 14.72 1.22
C ALA A 158 -25.45 15.62 1.99
N LEU A 159 -24.96 16.60 2.76
CA LEU A 159 -25.80 17.59 3.46
C LEU A 159 -26.52 18.52 2.49
N VAL A 160 -25.83 18.97 1.42
CA VAL A 160 -26.45 19.81 0.37
C VAL A 160 -27.56 19.04 -0.34
N CYS A 161 -27.27 17.80 -0.81
CA CYS A 161 -28.28 16.96 -1.48
C CYS A 161 -29.50 16.69 -0.61
N ARG A 162 -29.34 16.47 0.69
CA ARG A 162 -30.46 16.34 1.64
C ARG A 162 -31.29 17.60 1.72
N ARG A 163 -30.69 18.80 1.66
CA ARG A 163 -31.39 20.08 1.73
C ARG A 163 -32.12 20.42 0.44
N THR A 164 -31.55 20.05 -0.72
CA THR A 164 -32.16 20.32 -2.03
C THR A 164 -33.19 19.27 -2.45
N GLY A 165 -33.39 18.20 -1.67
CA GLY A 165 -34.31 17.12 -2.01
C GLY A 165 -33.83 16.21 -3.15
N GLU A 166 -32.62 16.40 -3.66
CA GLU A 166 -32.01 15.53 -4.66
C GLU A 166 -31.61 14.21 -4.00
N ARG A 167 -32.09 13.09 -4.57
CA ARG A 167 -31.64 11.77 -4.12
C ARG A 167 -30.17 11.64 -4.45
N VAL A 168 -29.35 11.36 -3.46
CA VAL A 168 -27.96 10.92 -3.68
C VAL A 168 -28.04 9.64 -4.50
N CYS A 169 -27.60 9.68 -5.77
CA CYS A 169 -27.47 8.47 -6.57
C CYS A 169 -26.49 7.54 -5.85
N SER A 170 -27.04 6.46 -5.32
CA SER A 170 -26.27 5.35 -4.71
C SER A 170 -25.63 4.48 -5.77
#